data_8099ad63b5e47321ef7cf76c644c0b1f
#
_entry.id   8099ad63b5e47321ef7cf76c644c0b1f
#
_cell.length_a   1.000
_cell.length_b   1.000
_cell.length_c   1.000
_cell.angle_alpha   90.00
_cell.angle_beta   90.00
_cell.angle_gamma   90.00
#
_symmetry.space_group_name_H-M   'P 1'
#
loop_
_entity.id
_entity.type
_entity.pdbx_description
1 polymer ?
#
loop_
_entity_poly.entity_id
_entity_poly.type
_entity_poly.pdbx_seq_one_letter_code
_entity_poly.pdbx_strand_id
1 'polypeptide(L)' 'MPAVKMGRDNTSRNLSRLIYGRVKERDVKLDDLLKPAGVSSKTTLRKWMKDPQDYQMKGVKESCKRLGITREEFLAAFDY' A
#
# COMPACT_ATOMS: atom_id res chain seq x y z
N MET A 1 -9.61 21.47 -10.34
CA MET A 1 -8.50 21.21 -11.14
C MET A 1 -7.73 19.99 -10.77
N PRO A 2 -7.45 19.22 -11.73
CA PRO A 2 -6.75 17.97 -11.51
C PRO A 2 -5.30 18.09 -11.09
N ALA A 3 -4.73 19.26 -11.23
CA ALA A 3 -3.31 19.45 -10.90
C ALA A 3 -2.98 19.02 -9.46
N VAL A 4 -3.88 19.24 -8.55
CA VAL A 4 -3.67 18.90 -7.16
C VAL A 4 -3.51 17.40 -6.95
N LYS A 5 -4.13 16.61 -7.80
CA LYS A 5 -4.12 15.16 -7.64
C LYS A 5 -2.91 14.45 -8.23
N MET A 6 -2.12 15.15 -9.01
CA MET A 6 -1.03 14.49 -9.73
C MET A 6 -0.01 13.84 -8.80
N GLY A 7 0.50 14.58 -7.83
CA GLY A 7 1.47 14.00 -6.90
C GLY A 7 0.88 12.89 -6.07
N ARG A 8 -0.37 13.08 -5.63
CA ARG A 8 -1.05 12.05 -4.86
C ARG A 8 -1.26 10.78 -5.67
N ASP A 9 -1.69 10.95 -6.92
CA ASP A 9 -1.93 9.81 -7.79
C ASP A 9 -0.65 9.02 -8.03
N ASN A 10 0.47 9.72 -8.22
CA ASN A 10 1.75 9.06 -8.42
C ASN A 10 2.17 8.27 -7.18
N THR A 11 2.01 8.85 -6.01
CA THR A 11 2.36 8.19 -4.76
C THR A 11 1.50 6.95 -4.55
N SER A 12 0.19 7.07 -4.73
CA SER A 12 -0.71 5.93 -4.59
C SER A 12 -0.36 4.83 -5.57
N ARG A 13 -0.09 5.20 -6.81
CA ARG A 13 0.29 4.23 -7.84
C ARG A 13 1.58 3.52 -7.48
N ASN A 14 2.57 4.27 -7.04
CA ASN A 14 3.87 3.70 -6.68
C ASN A 14 3.75 2.76 -5.49
N LEU A 15 3.02 3.17 -4.46
CA LEU A 15 2.78 2.32 -3.30
C LEU A 15 2.00 1.07 -3.68
N SER A 16 0.98 1.22 -4.51
CA SER A 16 0.18 0.09 -4.97
C SER A 16 1.03 -0.93 -5.71
N ARG A 17 1.87 -0.46 -6.62
CA ARG A 17 2.77 -1.35 -7.37
C ARG A 17 3.74 -2.08 -6.45
N LEU A 18 4.28 -1.36 -5.48
CA LEU A 18 5.22 -1.92 -4.54
C LEU A 18 4.57 -3.02 -3.70
N ILE A 19 3.38 -2.74 -3.19
CA ILE A 19 2.64 -3.67 -2.35
C ILE A 19 2.23 -4.92 -3.15
N TYR A 20 1.62 -4.73 -4.31
CA TYR A 20 1.22 -5.86 -5.16
C TYR A 20 2.42 -6.69 -5.61
N GLY A 21 3.52 -6.01 -5.96
CA GLY A 21 4.74 -6.69 -6.35
C GLY A 21 5.27 -7.60 -5.25
N ARG A 22 5.28 -7.10 -4.01
CA ARG A 22 5.76 -7.90 -2.88
C ARG A 22 4.82 -9.03 -2.52
N VAL A 23 3.51 -8.79 -2.60
CA VAL A 23 2.52 -9.84 -2.36
C VAL A 23 2.75 -10.99 -3.33
N LYS A 24 2.94 -10.68 -4.60
CA LYS A 24 3.16 -11.68 -5.62
C LYS A 24 4.52 -12.38 -5.46
N GLU A 25 5.54 -11.59 -5.20
CA GLU A 25 6.92 -12.11 -5.07
C GLU A 25 7.06 -13.05 -3.89
N ARG A 26 6.43 -12.71 -2.77
CA ARG A 26 6.52 -13.50 -1.55
C ARG A 26 5.38 -14.48 -1.37
N ASP A 27 4.46 -14.51 -2.32
CA ASP A 27 3.31 -15.42 -2.29
C ASP A 27 2.52 -15.28 -0.98
N VAL A 28 2.32 -14.04 -0.56
CA VAL A 28 1.58 -13.73 0.66
C VAL A 28 0.09 -13.76 0.37
N LYS A 29 -0.67 -14.37 1.27
CA LYS A 29 -2.12 -14.41 1.12
C LYS A 29 -2.73 -13.11 1.64
N LEU A 30 -3.79 -12.64 0.99
CA LEU A 30 -4.47 -11.43 1.43
C LEU A 30 -4.99 -11.56 2.86
N ASP A 31 -5.40 -12.74 3.26
CA ASP A 31 -5.84 -12.98 4.63
C ASP A 31 -4.78 -12.61 5.65
N ASP A 32 -3.53 -12.80 5.33
CA ASP A 32 -2.42 -12.48 6.22
C ASP A 32 -2.19 -10.99 6.36
N LEU A 33 -2.73 -10.18 5.44
CA LEU A 33 -2.58 -8.74 5.48
C LEU A 33 -3.75 -8.02 6.14
N LEU A 34 -4.85 -8.71 6.40
CA LEU A 34 -6.01 -8.09 7.01
C LEU A 34 -5.68 -7.47 8.36
N LYS A 35 -4.98 -8.22 9.19
CA LYS A 35 -4.61 -7.78 10.53
C LYS A 35 -3.65 -6.59 10.51
N PRO A 36 -2.51 -6.69 9.79
CA PRO A 36 -1.59 -5.54 9.71
C PRO A 36 -2.25 -4.29 9.14
N ALA A 37 -3.11 -4.46 8.14
CA ALA A 37 -3.78 -3.33 7.52
C ALA A 37 -4.89 -2.73 8.39
N GLY A 38 -5.36 -3.49 9.38
CA GLY A 38 -6.43 -3.02 10.26
C GLY A 38 -7.79 -3.06 9.59
N VAL A 39 -7.99 -3.96 8.62
CA VAL A 39 -9.27 -4.10 7.93
C VAL A 39 -9.84 -5.49 8.21
N SER A 40 -11.15 -5.63 8.05
CA SER A 40 -11.83 -6.86 8.38
C SER A 40 -12.25 -7.70 7.18
N SER A 41 -12.14 -7.17 5.98
CA SER A 41 -12.55 -7.90 4.78
C SER A 41 -11.55 -7.74 3.64
N LYS A 42 -11.48 -8.77 2.79
CA LYS A 42 -10.61 -8.73 1.62
C LYS A 42 -11.03 -7.64 0.63
N THR A 43 -12.32 -7.36 0.56
CA THR A 43 -12.82 -6.32 -0.34
C THR A 43 -12.26 -4.96 0.06
N THR A 44 -12.30 -4.64 1.35
CA THR A 44 -11.72 -3.41 1.87
C THR A 44 -10.21 -3.38 1.67
N LEU A 45 -9.55 -4.51 1.90
CA LEU A 45 -8.11 -4.61 1.71
C LEU A 45 -7.73 -4.30 0.26
N ARG A 46 -8.43 -4.85 -0.70
CA ARG A 46 -8.16 -4.59 -2.11
C ARG A 46 -8.35 -3.13 -2.47
N LYS A 47 -9.32 -2.48 -1.88
CA LYS A 47 -9.55 -1.05 -2.12
C LYS A 47 -8.35 -0.23 -1.67
N TRP A 48 -7.84 -0.49 -0.47
CA TRP A 48 -6.70 0.31 -0.01
C TRP A 48 -5.41 -0.07 -0.74
N MET A 49 -5.28 -1.30 -1.20
CA MET A 49 -4.10 -1.68 -1.99
C MET A 49 -4.05 -0.93 -3.32
N LYS A 50 -5.20 -0.60 -3.88
CA LYS A 50 -5.25 0.19 -5.12
C LYS A 50 -4.98 1.67 -4.87
N ASP A 51 -5.41 2.18 -3.73
CA ASP A 51 -5.22 3.60 -3.40
C ASP A 51 -4.83 3.74 -1.93
N PRO A 52 -3.58 3.40 -1.58
CA PRO A 52 -3.15 3.41 -0.19
C PRO A 52 -3.28 4.74 0.53
N GLN A 53 -3.24 5.85 -0.20
CA GLN A 53 -3.33 7.17 0.41
C GLN A 53 -4.70 7.47 1.02
N ASP A 54 -5.72 6.74 0.61
CA ASP A 54 -7.06 6.93 1.14
C ASP A 54 -7.30 6.19 2.45
N TYR A 55 -6.29 5.48 2.93
CA TYR A 55 -6.41 4.68 4.15
C TYR A 55 -5.45 5.16 5.22
N GLN A 56 -5.65 4.67 6.44
CA GLN A 56 -4.81 5.06 7.55
C GLN A 56 -3.36 4.67 7.29
N MET A 57 -2.48 5.64 7.40
CA MET A 57 -1.07 5.41 7.15
C MET A 57 -0.49 4.33 8.06
N LYS A 58 -1.00 4.22 9.29
CA LYS A 58 -0.54 3.19 10.20
C LYS A 58 -0.75 1.78 9.63
N GLY A 59 -1.93 1.53 9.07
CA GLY A 59 -2.21 0.24 8.44
C GLY A 59 -1.33 -0.03 7.23
N VAL A 60 -1.10 1.00 6.44
CA VAL A 60 -0.22 0.88 5.27
C VAL A 60 1.20 0.55 5.71
N LYS A 61 1.70 1.23 6.72
CA LYS A 61 3.06 0.99 7.23
C LYS A 61 3.21 -0.42 7.80
N GLU A 62 2.24 -0.87 8.58
CA GLU A 62 2.30 -2.21 9.15
C GLU A 62 2.24 -3.28 8.08
N SER A 63 1.44 -3.08 7.06
CA SER A 63 1.37 -4.00 5.92
C SER A 63 2.69 -4.05 5.16
N CYS A 64 3.31 -2.90 4.96
CA CYS A 64 4.62 -2.84 4.31
C CYS A 64 5.67 -3.59 5.12
N LYS A 65 5.66 -3.44 6.43
CA LYS A 65 6.59 -4.19 7.29
C LYS A 65 6.37 -5.68 7.16
N ARG A 66 5.12 -6.11 7.15
CA ARG A 66 4.78 -7.53 7.00
C ARG A 66 5.28 -8.08 5.67
N LEU A 67 5.26 -7.26 4.63
CA LEU A 67 5.73 -7.67 3.30
C LEU A 67 7.24 -7.57 3.13
N GLY A 68 7.94 -7.06 4.13
CA GLY A 68 9.38 -6.89 4.02
C GLY A 68 9.80 -5.72 3.16
N ILE A 69 8.90 -4.76 2.97
CA ILE A 69 9.24 -3.54 2.24
C ILE A 69 10.09 -2.67 3.14
N THR A 70 11.26 -2.27 2.66
CA THR A 70 12.18 -1.47 3.45
C THR A 70 11.68 -0.04 3.57
N ARG A 71 12.19 0.66 4.58
CA ARG A 71 11.90 2.07 4.77
C ARG A 71 12.26 2.88 3.53
N GLU A 72 13.39 2.57 2.93
CA GLU A 72 13.88 3.27 1.74
C GLU A 72 12.94 3.06 0.56
N GLU A 73 12.50 1.84 0.36
CA GLU A 73 11.53 1.54 -0.70
C GLU A 73 10.21 2.27 -0.46
N PHE A 74 9.76 2.28 0.79
CA PHE A 74 8.53 2.95 1.16
C PHE A 74 8.62 4.45 0.88
N LEU A 75 9.71 5.08 1.30
CA LEU A 75 9.90 6.51 1.09
C LEU A 75 10.08 6.85 -0.38
N ALA A 76 10.73 5.97 -1.13
CA ALA A 76 10.94 6.20 -2.56
C ALA A 76 9.63 6.22 -3.34
N ALA A 77 8.58 5.59 -2.82
CA ALA A 77 7.27 5.61 -3.46
C ALA A 77 6.62 6.99 -3.40
N PHE A 78 7.04 7.81 -2.45
CA PHE A 78 6.58 9.19 -2.37
C PHE A 78 7.39 10.00 -3.36
N ASP A 79 6.75 10.44 -4.39
CA ASP A 79 7.39 11.08 -5.53
C ASP A 79 7.77 12.53 -5.20
N TYR A 80 8.89 12.70 -4.56
CA TYR A 80 9.42 14.02 -4.25
C TYR A 80 10.53 14.39 -5.19
#